data_96a89b61be833e74098308759bf49e38
#
_entry.id   96a89b61be833e74098308759bf49e38
#
_cell.length_a   1.000
_cell.length_b   1.000
_cell.length_c   1.000
_cell.angle_alpha   90.00
_cell.angle_beta   90.00
_cell.angle_gamma   90.00
#
_symmetry.space_group_name_H-M   'P 1'
#
loop_
_entity.id
_entity.type
_entity.pdbx_description
1 polymer ?
#
loop_
_entity_poly.entity_id
_entity_poly.type
_entity_poly.pdbx_seq_one_letter_code
_entity_poly.pdbx_strand_id
1 'polypeptide(L)'
;MSTERLVAACASLDADVLCLQEVDRGQARSGMVDQTAAVARGTGAVASRFVPALVGEPGAVWRPATDDDLLEGEAGYGVALVSRLPVRAWHVVRLAPAKVRSPVYVPGGGLILLDDEPRVGLAAEVELPGPGGDDTLLVATTHLSFVPGWNLAQLRRLTRALAEIADDCVLLGDLNVPNPFARAPGGWRALVRARTFPAPSPSMQLDHVLARGTTPPVVAGGAHLLALSDHRAVTVDLRVAPFPTYGAPAGR
;
A
#
# COMPACT_ATOMS: atom_id res chain seq x y z
N MET A 1 7.15 -17.88 -3.73
CA MET A 1 7.69 -17.26 -2.49
C MET A 1 7.06 -17.97 -1.29
N SER A 2 7.81 -18.30 -0.20
CA SER A 2 7.17 -18.93 0.95
C SER A 2 6.49 -17.91 1.85
N THR A 3 5.39 -18.30 2.46
CA THR A 3 4.60 -17.44 3.37
C THR A 3 5.42 -17.02 4.59
N GLU A 4 6.26 -17.91 5.13
CA GLU A 4 7.12 -17.60 6.28
C GLU A 4 8.11 -16.49 5.98
N ARG A 5 8.70 -16.48 4.77
CA ARG A 5 9.63 -15.44 4.34
C ARG A 5 8.92 -14.10 4.18
N LEU A 6 7.69 -14.09 3.64
CA LEU A 6 6.87 -12.88 3.55
C LEU A 6 6.59 -12.31 4.94
N VAL A 7 6.10 -13.16 5.85
CA VAL A 7 5.79 -12.75 7.23
C VAL A 7 7.03 -12.23 7.95
N ALA A 8 8.16 -12.94 7.86
CA ALA A 8 9.41 -12.52 8.51
C ALA A 8 9.91 -11.17 7.97
N ALA A 9 9.81 -10.94 6.65
CA ALA A 9 10.21 -9.69 6.05
C ALA A 9 9.29 -8.52 6.48
N CYS A 10 7.98 -8.71 6.51
CA CYS A 10 7.04 -7.70 7.02
C CYS A 10 7.28 -7.40 8.50
N ALA A 11 7.48 -8.44 9.33
CA ALA A 11 7.74 -8.29 10.75
C ALA A 11 9.07 -7.55 11.03
N SER A 12 10.08 -7.72 10.18
CA SER A 12 11.39 -7.05 10.34
C SER A 12 11.33 -5.53 10.18
N LEU A 13 10.29 -4.98 9.57
CA LEU A 13 10.06 -3.55 9.45
C LEU A 13 9.55 -2.92 10.75
N ASP A 14 9.02 -3.72 11.67
CA ASP A 14 8.42 -3.30 12.94
C ASP A 14 7.47 -2.10 12.83
N ALA A 15 6.68 -2.08 11.76
CA ALA A 15 5.77 -0.98 11.44
C ALA A 15 4.40 -1.19 12.09
N ASP A 16 3.79 -0.10 12.58
CA ASP A 16 2.41 -0.12 13.11
C ASP A 16 1.39 -0.32 11.99
N VAL A 17 1.66 0.18 10.80
CA VAL A 17 0.82 0.03 9.61
C VAL A 17 1.67 -0.42 8.43
N LEU A 18 1.29 -1.53 7.82
CA LEU A 18 1.91 -2.09 6.62
C LEU A 18 0.98 -1.89 5.42
N CYS A 19 1.50 -1.28 4.37
CA CYS A 19 0.86 -1.11 3.08
C CYS A 19 1.53 -2.03 2.06
N LEU A 20 0.79 -3.03 1.58
CA LEU A 20 1.33 -4.09 0.73
C LEU A 20 0.73 -3.99 -0.67
N GLN A 21 1.58 -4.12 -1.67
CA GLN A 21 1.23 -4.21 -3.08
C GLN A 21 1.53 -5.61 -3.60
N GLU A 22 0.93 -5.96 -4.74
CA GLU A 22 1.11 -7.26 -5.39
C GLU A 22 0.76 -8.46 -4.50
N VAL A 23 -0.30 -8.29 -3.70
CA VAL A 23 -0.74 -9.29 -2.73
C VAL A 23 -1.64 -10.31 -3.40
N ASP A 24 -1.34 -11.59 -3.15
CA ASP A 24 -2.15 -12.73 -3.58
C ASP A 24 -3.10 -13.19 -2.47
N ARG A 25 -4.34 -13.51 -2.87
CA ARG A 25 -5.29 -14.28 -2.07
C ARG A 25 -5.74 -15.47 -2.88
N GLY A 26 -5.46 -16.69 -2.39
CA GLY A 26 -5.91 -17.94 -3.01
C GLY A 26 -5.31 -18.24 -4.40
N GLN A 27 -4.14 -17.69 -4.73
CA GLN A 27 -3.43 -17.93 -5.99
C GLN A 27 -2.60 -19.21 -5.93
N ALA A 28 -2.65 -20.01 -7.01
CA ALA A 28 -1.86 -21.24 -7.09
C ALA A 28 -0.35 -20.97 -7.01
N ARG A 29 0.13 -19.89 -7.62
CA ARG A 29 1.54 -19.47 -7.62
C ARG A 29 2.09 -19.13 -6.23
N SER A 30 1.22 -18.78 -5.29
CA SER A 30 1.55 -18.49 -3.89
C SER A 30 1.08 -19.56 -2.92
N GLY A 31 0.71 -20.77 -3.41
CA GLY A 31 0.31 -21.91 -2.59
C GLY A 31 -1.09 -21.80 -2.00
N MET A 32 -2.01 -21.12 -2.67
CA MET A 32 -3.41 -20.92 -2.26
C MET A 32 -3.56 -20.21 -0.91
N VAL A 33 -2.57 -19.42 -0.50
CA VAL A 33 -2.54 -18.72 0.79
C VAL A 33 -3.24 -17.37 0.66
N ASP A 34 -3.92 -16.95 1.73
CA ASP A 34 -4.24 -15.55 1.97
C ASP A 34 -3.02 -14.86 2.62
N GLN A 35 -2.26 -14.15 1.79
CA GLN A 35 -1.03 -13.49 2.21
C GLN A 35 -1.31 -12.37 3.23
N THR A 36 -2.43 -11.66 3.10
CA THR A 36 -2.83 -10.60 4.04
C THR A 36 -3.09 -11.18 5.43
N ALA A 37 -3.90 -12.25 5.50
CA ALA A 37 -4.19 -12.91 6.76
C ALA A 37 -2.94 -13.52 7.41
N ALA A 38 -2.00 -14.04 6.60
CA ALA A 38 -0.74 -14.56 7.11
C ALA A 38 0.14 -13.46 7.72
N VAL A 39 0.29 -12.32 7.03
CA VAL A 39 1.05 -11.15 7.54
C VAL A 39 0.39 -10.59 8.78
N ALA A 40 -0.93 -10.41 8.79
CA ALA A 40 -1.66 -9.89 9.95
C ALA A 40 -1.42 -10.73 11.22
N ARG A 41 -1.53 -12.06 11.11
CA ARG A 41 -1.23 -12.96 12.24
C ARG A 41 0.23 -12.86 12.69
N GLY A 42 1.16 -12.84 11.72
CA GLY A 42 2.59 -12.85 12.03
C GLY A 42 3.14 -11.55 12.57
N THR A 43 2.45 -10.43 12.36
CA THR A 43 2.85 -9.10 12.86
C THR A 43 2.05 -8.65 14.09
N GLY A 44 1.08 -9.44 14.55
CA GLY A 44 0.22 -9.10 15.68
C GLY A 44 -0.77 -7.96 15.36
N ALA A 45 -1.20 -7.86 14.11
CA ALA A 45 -2.14 -6.83 13.69
C ALA A 45 -3.54 -7.06 14.29
N VAL A 46 -4.21 -5.95 14.62
CA VAL A 46 -5.59 -5.94 15.15
C VAL A 46 -6.61 -5.66 14.06
N ALA A 47 -6.17 -5.10 12.91
CA ALA A 47 -7.01 -4.85 11.75
C ALA A 47 -6.25 -5.16 10.47
N SER A 48 -6.93 -5.72 9.48
CA SER A 48 -6.37 -5.90 8.13
C SER A 48 -7.47 -5.99 7.09
N ARG A 49 -7.13 -5.57 5.86
CA ARG A 49 -8.02 -5.71 4.71
C ARG A 49 -7.21 -5.96 3.45
N PHE A 50 -7.64 -6.95 2.68
CA PHE A 50 -7.23 -7.17 1.30
C PHE A 50 -8.28 -6.62 0.35
N VAL A 51 -7.86 -5.96 -0.72
CA VAL A 51 -8.75 -5.51 -1.80
C VAL A 51 -8.20 -5.99 -3.13
N PRO A 52 -8.90 -6.89 -3.82
CA PRO A 52 -8.49 -7.32 -5.14
C PRO A 52 -8.67 -6.18 -6.16
N ALA A 53 -7.68 -5.97 -6.99
CA ALA A 53 -7.78 -5.19 -8.20
C ALA A 53 -8.39 -6.04 -9.32
N LEU A 54 -8.01 -7.33 -9.37
CA LEU A 54 -8.54 -8.32 -10.29
C LEU A 54 -8.82 -9.65 -9.58
N VAL A 55 -9.70 -10.43 -10.18
CA VAL A 55 -10.02 -11.82 -9.83
C VAL A 55 -9.51 -12.72 -10.95
N GLY A 56 -8.86 -13.82 -10.59
CA GLY A 56 -8.15 -14.68 -11.53
C GLY A 56 -6.63 -14.50 -11.42
N GLU A 57 -5.90 -14.92 -12.42
CA GLU A 57 -4.43 -14.96 -12.45
C GLU A 57 -3.87 -13.74 -13.20
N PRO A 58 -3.10 -12.84 -12.52
CA PRO A 58 -2.51 -11.67 -13.17
C PRO A 58 -1.53 -12.10 -14.28
N GLY A 59 -1.62 -11.40 -15.41
CA GLY A 59 -0.84 -11.71 -16.62
C GLY A 59 -1.35 -12.89 -17.42
N ALA A 60 -2.42 -13.59 -16.98
CA ALA A 60 -3.04 -14.72 -17.68
C ALA A 60 -4.54 -14.49 -17.88
N VAL A 61 -5.41 -15.19 -17.14
CA VAL A 61 -6.86 -15.06 -17.25
C VAL A 61 -7.39 -14.38 -16.00
N TRP A 62 -7.97 -13.21 -16.18
CA TRP A 62 -8.52 -12.41 -15.09
C TRP A 62 -9.73 -11.57 -15.55
N ARG A 63 -10.49 -11.11 -14.59
CA ARG A 63 -11.49 -10.05 -14.74
C ARG A 63 -11.26 -8.92 -13.74
N PRO A 64 -11.69 -7.68 -14.01
CA PRO A 64 -11.71 -6.64 -12.99
C PRO A 64 -12.49 -7.09 -11.75
N ALA A 65 -11.96 -6.81 -10.57
CA ALA A 65 -12.69 -7.05 -9.34
C ALA A 65 -13.76 -5.97 -9.11
N THR A 66 -14.87 -6.36 -8.52
CA THR A 66 -15.99 -5.52 -8.09
C THR A 66 -16.04 -5.42 -6.57
N ASP A 67 -17.01 -4.70 -6.02
CA ASP A 67 -17.17 -4.61 -4.57
C ASP A 67 -17.72 -5.90 -3.96
N ASP A 68 -18.41 -6.72 -4.73
CA ASP A 68 -18.86 -8.05 -4.29
C ASP A 68 -17.68 -8.98 -4.00
N ASP A 69 -16.59 -8.85 -4.74
CA ASP A 69 -15.37 -9.65 -4.56
C ASP A 69 -14.59 -9.32 -3.26
N LEU A 70 -14.98 -8.27 -2.53
CA LEU A 70 -14.41 -7.94 -1.23
C LEU A 70 -14.76 -8.97 -0.15
N LEU A 71 -15.95 -9.56 -0.26
CA LEU A 71 -16.51 -10.48 0.73
C LEU A 71 -16.24 -11.94 0.39
N GLU A 72 -16.04 -12.26 -0.89
CA GLU A 72 -15.89 -13.63 -1.38
C GLU A 72 -14.42 -14.05 -1.47
N GLY A 73 -14.14 -15.31 -1.13
CA GLY A 73 -12.81 -15.89 -1.10
C GLY A 73 -12.23 -16.30 -2.44
N GLU A 74 -12.68 -15.74 -3.56
CA GLU A 74 -12.13 -16.04 -4.89
C GLU A 74 -10.64 -15.66 -4.98
N ALA A 75 -9.92 -16.38 -5.85
CA ALA A 75 -8.52 -16.09 -6.12
C ALA A 75 -8.35 -14.67 -6.68
N GLY A 76 -7.64 -13.82 -5.98
CA GLY A 76 -7.48 -12.41 -6.34
C GLY A 76 -6.06 -11.92 -6.17
N TYR A 77 -5.79 -10.80 -6.84
CA TYR A 77 -4.52 -10.07 -6.78
C TYR A 77 -4.82 -8.58 -6.59
N GLY A 78 -4.10 -7.95 -5.68
CA GLY A 78 -4.38 -6.55 -5.36
C GLY A 78 -3.46 -5.93 -4.33
N VAL A 79 -4.05 -5.14 -3.45
CA VAL A 79 -3.34 -4.45 -2.37
C VAL A 79 -3.91 -4.83 -1.00
N ALA A 80 -3.09 -4.68 0.04
CA ALA A 80 -3.55 -4.89 1.41
C ALA A 80 -3.01 -3.82 2.36
N LEU A 81 -3.75 -3.60 3.43
CA LEU A 81 -3.33 -2.80 4.57
C LEU A 81 -3.50 -3.66 5.82
N VAL A 82 -2.46 -3.68 6.65
CA VAL A 82 -2.37 -4.44 7.89
C VAL A 82 -1.96 -3.49 8.99
N SER A 83 -2.72 -3.42 10.09
CA SER A 83 -2.53 -2.42 11.14
C SER A 83 -2.51 -3.05 12.53
N ARG A 84 -1.52 -2.67 13.34
CA ARG A 84 -1.47 -2.91 14.79
C ARG A 84 -2.35 -1.92 15.57
N LEU A 85 -2.75 -0.83 14.91
CA LEU A 85 -3.63 0.19 15.46
C LEU A 85 -5.07 -0.10 15.03
N PRO A 86 -6.08 0.27 15.84
CA PRO A 86 -7.48 0.14 15.45
C PRO A 86 -7.79 0.93 14.17
N VAL A 87 -8.76 0.43 13.41
CA VAL A 87 -9.24 1.06 12.18
C VAL A 87 -10.73 1.31 12.31
N ARG A 88 -11.14 2.58 12.20
CA ARG A 88 -12.53 3.01 12.31
C ARG A 88 -13.34 2.72 11.06
N ALA A 89 -12.75 3.00 9.91
CA ALA A 89 -13.42 2.82 8.61
C ALA A 89 -12.45 2.44 7.50
N TRP A 90 -12.99 1.82 6.45
CA TRP A 90 -12.26 1.42 5.26
C TRP A 90 -12.90 2.01 4.02
N HIS A 91 -12.07 2.49 3.08
CA HIS A 91 -12.50 3.08 1.83
C HIS A 91 -11.78 2.44 0.66
N VAL A 92 -12.51 2.21 -0.44
CA VAL A 92 -11.97 1.59 -1.66
C VAL A 92 -12.19 2.52 -2.84
N VAL A 93 -11.15 2.74 -3.63
CA VAL A 93 -11.20 3.56 -4.84
C VAL A 93 -10.77 2.72 -6.03
N ARG A 94 -11.71 2.36 -6.92
CA ARG A 94 -11.43 1.60 -8.13
C ARG A 94 -10.82 2.50 -9.21
N LEU A 95 -9.74 2.04 -9.81
CA LEU A 95 -8.97 2.76 -10.83
C LEU A 95 -8.94 1.93 -12.11
N ALA A 96 -9.55 2.48 -13.17
CA ALA A 96 -9.62 1.80 -14.45
C ALA A 96 -8.22 1.59 -15.06
N PRO A 97 -8.00 0.49 -15.79
CA PRO A 97 -6.78 0.26 -16.56
C PRO A 97 -6.68 1.20 -17.75
N ALA A 98 -5.48 1.37 -18.30
CA ALA A 98 -5.29 2.02 -19.58
C ALA A 98 -5.97 1.18 -20.68
N LYS A 99 -6.60 1.86 -21.64
CA LYS A 99 -7.28 1.20 -22.78
C LYS A 99 -6.32 0.79 -23.90
N VAL A 100 -5.05 1.07 -23.73
CA VAL A 100 -4.00 0.80 -24.72
C VAL A 100 -3.04 -0.26 -24.19
N ARG A 101 -2.63 -1.16 -25.09
CA ARG A 101 -1.57 -2.12 -24.77
C ARG A 101 -0.23 -1.39 -24.67
N SER A 102 0.53 -1.73 -23.67
CA SER A 102 1.84 -1.15 -23.44
C SER A 102 2.97 -2.14 -23.79
N PRO A 103 4.00 -1.68 -24.51
CA PRO A 103 5.17 -2.50 -24.76
C PRO A 103 5.97 -2.68 -23.46
N VAL A 104 6.20 -3.92 -23.07
CA VAL A 104 7.01 -4.29 -21.90
C VAL A 104 8.15 -5.18 -22.39
N TYR A 105 9.37 -4.87 -21.97
CA TYR A 105 10.51 -5.73 -22.24
C TYR A 105 10.60 -6.82 -21.16
N VAL A 106 10.46 -8.07 -21.58
CA VAL A 106 10.61 -9.24 -20.71
C VAL A 106 11.97 -9.85 -20.96
N PRO A 107 12.85 -9.98 -19.95
CA PRO A 107 14.13 -10.65 -20.08
C PRO A 107 13.95 -12.08 -20.62
N GLY A 108 14.60 -12.38 -21.75
CA GLY A 108 14.47 -13.67 -22.45
C GLY A 108 13.24 -13.81 -23.37
N GLY A 109 12.24 -12.94 -23.25
CA GLY A 109 11.02 -12.93 -24.08
C GLY A 109 10.94 -11.77 -25.08
N GLY A 110 11.83 -10.78 -24.96
CA GLY A 110 11.80 -9.60 -25.83
C GLY A 110 10.69 -8.58 -25.49
N LEU A 111 10.30 -7.79 -26.49
CA LEU A 111 9.25 -6.79 -26.33
C LEU A 111 7.89 -7.45 -26.56
N ILE A 112 7.04 -7.43 -25.54
CA ILE A 112 5.67 -7.93 -25.61
C ILE A 112 4.68 -6.80 -25.36
N LEU A 113 3.47 -6.91 -25.93
CA LEU A 113 2.39 -5.96 -25.66
C LEU A 113 1.47 -6.55 -24.60
N LEU A 114 1.42 -5.91 -23.44
CA LEU A 114 0.55 -6.30 -22.34
C LEU A 114 -0.66 -5.38 -22.24
N ASP A 115 -1.82 -5.96 -21.95
CA ASP A 115 -2.98 -5.22 -21.48
C ASP A 115 -2.69 -4.72 -20.07
N ASP A 116 -3.05 -3.45 -19.81
CA ASP A 116 -2.93 -2.88 -18.46
C ASP A 116 -3.99 -3.50 -17.54
N GLU A 117 -3.61 -3.76 -16.32
CA GLU A 117 -4.51 -4.34 -15.32
C GLU A 117 -5.27 -3.24 -14.56
N PRO A 118 -6.50 -3.53 -14.08
CA PRO A 118 -7.19 -2.61 -13.19
C PRO A 118 -6.38 -2.40 -11.91
N ARG A 119 -6.51 -1.22 -11.32
CA ARG A 119 -5.81 -0.86 -10.09
C ARG A 119 -6.82 -0.46 -9.01
N VAL A 120 -6.35 -0.39 -7.78
CA VAL A 120 -7.20 -0.05 -6.65
C VAL A 120 -6.42 0.74 -5.61
N GLY A 121 -7.07 1.72 -4.99
CA GLY A 121 -6.66 2.34 -3.75
C GLY A 121 -7.46 1.78 -2.59
N LEU A 122 -6.77 1.44 -1.52
CA LEU A 122 -7.36 1.06 -0.24
C LEU A 122 -6.96 2.09 0.80
N ALA A 123 -7.90 2.62 1.55
CA ALA A 123 -7.63 3.55 2.65
C ALA A 123 -8.29 3.09 3.94
N ALA A 124 -7.64 3.37 5.05
CA ALA A 124 -8.07 3.09 6.41
C ALA A 124 -8.02 4.36 7.26
N GLU A 125 -9.07 4.62 8.01
CA GLU A 125 -9.06 5.61 9.10
C GLU A 125 -8.42 4.96 10.32
N VAL A 126 -7.12 5.16 10.49
CA VAL A 126 -6.33 4.56 11.57
C VAL A 126 -6.42 5.46 12.80
N GLU A 127 -6.78 4.89 13.93
CA GLU A 127 -6.82 5.58 15.22
C GLU A 127 -5.40 5.82 15.73
N LEU A 128 -5.05 7.08 15.96
CA LEU A 128 -3.73 7.42 16.48
C LEU A 128 -3.71 7.36 18.02
N PRO A 129 -2.59 6.90 18.62
CA PRO A 129 -2.40 7.00 20.06
C PRO A 129 -2.35 8.48 20.48
N GLY A 130 -3.23 8.86 21.40
CA GLY A 130 -3.30 10.21 21.90
C GLY A 130 -4.24 10.40 23.10
N PRO A 131 -4.14 11.51 23.83
CA PRO A 131 -4.91 11.75 25.05
C PRO A 131 -6.42 11.88 24.84
N GLY A 132 -6.89 12.12 23.61
CA GLY A 132 -8.31 12.27 23.27
C GLY A 132 -8.98 11.00 22.75
N GLY A 133 -8.21 10.06 22.21
CA GLY A 133 -8.74 8.80 21.65
C GLY A 133 -9.54 8.96 20.33
N ASP A 134 -9.72 10.19 19.83
CA ASP A 134 -10.56 10.50 18.67
C ASP A 134 -9.75 10.87 17.42
N ASP A 135 -8.43 11.03 17.54
CA ASP A 135 -7.58 11.41 16.42
C ASP A 135 -7.41 10.25 15.46
N THR A 136 -7.73 10.48 14.19
CA THR A 136 -7.52 9.51 13.11
C THR A 136 -6.60 10.10 12.05
N LEU A 137 -5.85 9.21 11.41
CA LEU A 137 -5.10 9.51 10.20
C LEU A 137 -5.59 8.61 9.08
N LEU A 138 -5.97 9.21 7.94
CA LEU A 138 -6.28 8.41 6.75
C LEU A 138 -4.97 7.87 6.17
N VAL A 139 -4.77 6.56 6.24
CA VAL A 139 -3.63 5.87 5.63
C VAL A 139 -4.11 5.10 4.42
N ALA A 140 -3.53 5.38 3.27
CA ALA A 140 -3.94 4.77 2.01
C ALA A 140 -2.77 4.03 1.33
N THR A 141 -3.11 2.97 0.59
CA THR A 141 -2.16 2.24 -0.26
C THR A 141 -2.71 2.07 -1.66
N THR A 142 -1.81 1.98 -2.63
CA THR A 142 -2.14 1.69 -4.03
C THR A 142 -0.94 1.09 -4.75
N HIS A 143 -1.22 0.42 -5.88
CA HIS A 143 -0.24 0.11 -6.91
C HIS A 143 -0.80 0.63 -8.23
N LEU A 144 -0.19 1.68 -8.80
CA LEU A 144 -0.68 2.31 -10.01
C LEU A 144 -0.18 1.62 -11.28
N SER A 145 -0.82 1.90 -12.40
CA SER A 145 -0.39 1.42 -13.70
C SER A 145 1.06 1.82 -14.02
N PHE A 146 1.78 0.94 -14.69
CA PHE A 146 3.12 1.24 -15.21
C PHE A 146 3.07 2.06 -16.52
N VAL A 147 1.87 2.30 -17.08
CA VAL A 147 1.70 3.05 -18.35
C VAL A 147 1.94 4.53 -18.10
N PRO A 148 2.97 5.15 -18.73
CA PRO A 148 3.27 6.56 -18.52
C PRO A 148 2.10 7.49 -18.87
N GLY A 149 1.83 8.44 -17.99
CA GLY A 149 0.70 9.37 -18.11
C GLY A 149 -0.61 8.80 -17.57
N TRP A 150 -0.87 7.50 -17.72
CA TRP A 150 -2.03 6.86 -17.13
C TRP A 150 -1.89 6.72 -15.60
N ASN A 151 -0.70 6.35 -15.12
CA ASN A 151 -0.36 6.39 -13.71
C ASN A 151 -0.63 7.77 -13.07
N LEU A 152 -0.28 8.85 -13.77
CA LEU A 152 -0.57 10.22 -13.31
C LEU A 152 -2.08 10.51 -13.28
N ALA A 153 -2.84 10.01 -14.26
CA ALA A 153 -4.29 10.15 -14.28
C ALA A 153 -4.94 9.38 -13.12
N GLN A 154 -4.48 8.14 -12.87
CA GLN A 154 -4.90 7.32 -11.72
C GLN A 154 -4.52 7.99 -10.40
N LEU A 155 -3.29 8.52 -10.26
CA LEU A 155 -2.85 9.26 -9.08
C LEU A 155 -3.75 10.47 -8.80
N ARG A 156 -4.07 11.27 -9.82
CA ARG A 156 -4.98 12.43 -9.68
C ARG A 156 -6.38 12.02 -9.24
N ARG A 157 -6.91 10.93 -9.80
CA ARG A 157 -8.21 10.40 -9.40
C ARG A 157 -8.20 9.95 -7.94
N LEU A 158 -7.19 9.14 -7.56
CA LEU A 158 -7.04 8.63 -6.21
C LEU A 158 -6.88 9.76 -5.19
N THR A 159 -5.94 10.67 -5.41
CA THR A 159 -5.68 11.78 -4.49
C THR A 159 -6.87 12.73 -4.31
N ARG A 160 -7.70 12.89 -5.35
CA ARG A 160 -8.94 13.64 -5.25
C ARG A 160 -9.96 12.89 -4.38
N ALA A 161 -10.16 11.59 -4.61
CA ALA A 161 -11.07 10.78 -3.80
C ALA A 161 -10.65 10.74 -2.33
N LEU A 162 -9.35 10.59 -2.03
CA LEU A 162 -8.84 10.62 -0.66
C LEU A 162 -9.08 11.99 0.00
N ALA A 163 -8.96 13.08 -0.75
CA ALA A 163 -9.22 14.43 -0.24
C ALA A 163 -10.70 14.72 0.09
N GLU A 164 -11.61 13.94 -0.49
CA GLU A 164 -13.06 14.00 -0.15
C GLU A 164 -13.37 13.21 1.14
N ILE A 165 -12.48 12.27 1.55
CA ILE A 165 -12.66 11.47 2.77
C ILE A 165 -12.09 12.20 3.99
N ALA A 166 -10.84 12.70 3.89
CA ALA A 166 -10.17 13.37 5.00
C ALA A 166 -9.18 14.43 4.51
N ASP A 167 -8.98 15.46 5.35
CA ASP A 167 -7.96 16.48 5.08
C ASP A 167 -6.55 15.97 5.34
N ASP A 168 -6.37 15.19 6.39
CA ASP A 168 -5.10 14.63 6.83
C ASP A 168 -4.95 13.21 6.33
N CYS A 169 -4.03 13.01 5.38
CA CYS A 169 -3.87 11.72 4.71
C CYS A 169 -2.40 11.41 4.43
N VAL A 170 -2.03 10.14 4.56
CA VAL A 170 -0.77 9.57 4.09
C VAL A 170 -1.06 8.49 3.04
N LEU A 171 -0.53 8.66 1.85
CA LEU A 171 -0.61 7.69 0.75
C LEU A 171 0.76 7.03 0.55
N LEU A 172 0.78 5.71 0.65
CA LEU A 172 1.95 4.86 0.41
C LEU A 172 1.70 3.95 -0.80
N GLY A 173 2.75 3.61 -1.51
CA GLY A 173 2.64 2.56 -2.54
C GLY A 173 3.57 2.76 -3.71
N ASP A 174 3.54 1.76 -4.59
CA ASP A 174 4.17 1.83 -5.90
C ASP A 174 3.30 2.68 -6.82
N LEU A 175 3.72 3.91 -7.03
CA LEU A 175 3.00 4.84 -7.92
C LEU A 175 3.43 4.68 -9.37
N ASN A 176 4.45 3.89 -9.66
CA ASN A 176 5.04 3.77 -11.01
C ASN A 176 5.35 5.14 -11.66
N VAL A 177 5.58 6.17 -10.82
CA VAL A 177 5.88 7.53 -11.23
C VAL A 177 7.25 7.91 -10.69
N PRO A 178 8.27 8.10 -11.53
CA PRO A 178 9.59 8.51 -11.07
C PRO A 178 9.54 9.87 -10.35
N ASN A 179 10.32 10.03 -9.27
CA ASN A 179 10.56 11.33 -8.68
C ASN A 179 11.32 12.22 -9.71
N PRO A 180 10.91 13.46 -10.02
CA PRO A 180 10.11 14.42 -9.24
C PRO A 180 8.63 14.48 -9.64
N PHE A 181 8.13 13.59 -10.51
CA PHE A 181 6.77 13.65 -11.06
C PHE A 181 5.68 13.18 -10.09
N ALA A 182 6.05 12.52 -8.99
CA ALA A 182 5.11 12.07 -7.95
C ALA A 182 4.58 13.21 -7.06
N ARG A 183 4.64 14.45 -7.50
CA ARG A 183 3.91 15.53 -6.85
C ARG A 183 2.44 15.41 -7.22
N ALA A 184 1.68 14.79 -6.36
CA ALA A 184 0.24 14.76 -6.52
C ALA A 184 -0.31 16.19 -6.49
N PRO A 185 -1.30 16.51 -7.32
CA PRO A 185 -1.94 17.83 -7.29
C PRO A 185 -2.68 18.03 -5.95
N GLY A 186 -2.80 19.28 -5.50
CA GLY A 186 -3.65 19.59 -4.34
C GLY A 186 -2.96 19.52 -2.98
N GLY A 187 -1.72 19.95 -2.87
CA GLY A 187 -1.04 20.14 -1.57
C GLY A 187 -0.37 18.90 -1.01
N TRP A 188 -0.23 17.84 -1.80
CA TRP A 188 0.53 16.65 -1.41
C TRP A 188 2.04 16.93 -1.39
N ARG A 189 2.74 16.36 -0.40
CA ARG A 189 4.18 16.46 -0.22
C ARG A 189 4.80 15.09 0.02
N ALA A 190 6.02 14.87 -0.46
CA ALA A 190 6.76 13.65 -0.17
C ALA A 190 7.28 13.68 1.28
N LEU A 191 7.05 12.62 2.03
CA LEU A 191 7.62 12.44 3.37
C LEU A 191 8.99 11.75 3.33
N VAL A 192 9.21 10.88 2.32
CA VAL A 192 10.46 10.14 2.15
C VAL A 192 10.98 10.33 0.73
N ARG A 193 12.29 10.48 0.61
CA ARG A 193 13.01 10.51 -0.67
C ARG A 193 14.09 9.44 -0.64
N ALA A 194 13.81 8.32 -1.30
CA ALA A 194 14.74 7.20 -1.38
C ALA A 194 14.53 6.46 -2.70
N ARG A 195 15.62 5.98 -3.29
CA ARG A 195 15.52 5.13 -4.49
C ARG A 195 15.08 3.72 -4.07
N THR A 196 14.15 3.13 -4.81
CA THR A 196 13.51 1.88 -4.43
C THR A 196 13.65 0.79 -5.47
N PHE A 197 13.82 1.14 -6.75
CA PHE A 197 13.88 0.19 -7.87
C PHE A 197 15.13 0.37 -8.74
N PRO A 198 15.73 -0.71 -9.22
CA PRO A 198 15.56 -2.11 -8.78
C PRO A 198 16.23 -2.36 -7.41
N ALA A 199 15.67 -3.24 -6.59
CA ALA A 199 16.06 -3.41 -5.18
C ALA A 199 17.56 -3.63 -4.92
N PRO A 200 18.30 -4.44 -5.71
CA PRO A 200 19.73 -4.67 -5.45
C PRO A 200 20.58 -3.40 -5.63
N SER A 201 20.27 -2.59 -6.66
CA SER A 201 21.02 -1.37 -6.99
C SER A 201 20.05 -0.29 -7.46
N PRO A 202 19.35 0.39 -6.53
CA PRO A 202 18.24 1.26 -6.90
C PRO A 202 18.71 2.53 -7.60
N SER A 203 18.12 2.79 -8.76
CA SER A 203 18.35 3.96 -9.59
C SER A 203 17.16 4.92 -9.63
N MET A 204 15.94 4.41 -9.39
CA MET A 204 14.69 5.15 -9.43
C MET A 204 13.93 5.07 -8.10
N GLN A 205 13.10 6.08 -7.84
CA GLN A 205 12.09 6.03 -6.81
C GLN A 205 10.73 5.85 -7.47
N LEU A 206 10.12 4.67 -7.32
CA LEU A 206 8.78 4.33 -7.80
C LEU A 206 7.80 4.22 -6.63
N ASP A 207 8.32 3.83 -5.46
CA ASP A 207 7.57 3.72 -4.22
C ASP A 207 7.64 5.03 -3.45
N HIS A 208 6.49 5.53 -3.06
CA HIS A 208 6.37 6.85 -2.46
C HIS A 208 5.59 6.82 -1.16
N VAL A 209 5.93 7.74 -0.27
CA VAL A 209 5.14 8.12 0.89
C VAL A 209 4.80 9.60 0.73
N LEU A 210 3.55 9.88 0.43
CA LEU A 210 3.01 11.21 0.22
C LEU A 210 2.07 11.58 1.35
N ALA A 211 2.09 12.82 1.78
CA ALA A 211 1.16 13.34 2.78
C ALA A 211 0.43 14.57 2.28
N ARG A 212 -0.81 14.72 2.74
CA ARG A 212 -1.66 15.91 2.58
C ARG A 212 -2.14 16.35 3.96
N GLY A 213 -2.38 17.65 4.11
CA GLY A 213 -2.88 18.23 5.36
C GLY A 213 -1.82 18.27 6.47
N THR A 214 -2.29 18.26 7.70
CA THR A 214 -1.48 18.24 8.91
C THR A 214 -1.22 16.80 9.31
N THR A 215 0.01 16.36 9.15
CA THR A 215 0.43 15.01 9.58
C THR A 215 1.44 15.13 10.72
N PRO A 216 1.52 14.13 11.61
CA PRO A 216 2.56 14.12 12.64
C PRO A 216 3.96 14.33 12.04
N PRO A 217 4.89 14.96 12.77
CA PRO A 217 6.24 15.20 12.27
C PRO A 217 6.98 13.91 11.91
N VAL A 218 7.69 13.91 10.77
CA VAL A 218 8.57 12.82 10.38
C VAL A 218 9.80 12.80 11.30
N VAL A 219 10.08 11.65 11.89
CA VAL A 219 11.26 11.41 12.74
C VAL A 219 12.36 10.72 11.95
N ALA A 220 11.98 9.70 11.19
CA ALA A 220 12.88 8.94 10.34
C ALA A 220 12.14 8.42 9.10
N GLY A 221 12.89 7.94 8.13
CA GLY A 221 12.36 7.28 6.95
C GLY A 221 13.47 6.82 6.03
N GLY A 222 13.18 5.80 5.23
CA GLY A 222 14.18 5.22 4.35
C GLY A 222 13.66 4.09 3.49
N ALA A 223 14.58 3.48 2.73
CA ALA A 223 14.31 2.32 1.89
C ALA A 223 15.13 1.11 2.34
N HIS A 224 14.48 -0.03 2.49
CA HIS A 224 15.04 -1.27 3.05
C HIS A 224 15.05 -2.38 2.01
N LEU A 225 16.18 -3.05 1.86
CA LEU A 225 16.28 -4.23 1.00
C LEU A 225 15.66 -5.42 1.73
N LEU A 226 14.55 -5.91 1.20
CA LEU A 226 13.93 -7.16 1.63
C LEU A 226 14.15 -8.22 0.53
N ALA A 227 14.55 -9.44 0.94
CA ALA A 227 14.89 -10.51 0.01
C ALA A 227 13.65 -11.22 -0.59
N LEU A 228 12.61 -10.45 -0.96
CA LEU A 228 11.36 -10.99 -1.49
C LEU A 228 10.75 -10.20 -2.63
N SER A 229 11.26 -9.00 -2.91
CA SER A 229 10.74 -8.10 -3.94
C SER A 229 11.88 -7.53 -4.77
N ASP A 230 11.61 -7.16 -6.00
CA ASP A 230 12.48 -6.36 -6.87
C ASP A 230 12.40 -4.85 -6.55
N HIS A 231 11.53 -4.46 -5.61
CA HIS A 231 11.49 -3.14 -4.99
C HIS A 231 12.01 -3.18 -3.55
N ARG A 232 12.55 -2.07 -3.07
CA ARG A 232 12.83 -1.84 -1.65
C ARG A 232 11.58 -1.39 -0.94
N ALA A 233 11.37 -1.90 0.28
CA ALA A 233 10.33 -1.38 1.16
C ALA A 233 10.68 0.04 1.61
N VAL A 234 9.68 0.93 1.67
CA VAL A 234 9.84 2.30 2.16
C VAL A 234 9.16 2.43 3.51
N THR A 235 9.87 3.01 4.48
CA THR A 235 9.33 3.31 5.82
C THR A 235 9.32 4.80 6.08
N VAL A 236 8.39 5.23 6.92
CA VAL A 236 8.35 6.55 7.53
C VAL A 236 7.92 6.41 8.99
N ASP A 237 8.67 7.03 9.90
CA ASP A 237 8.32 7.11 11.30
C ASP A 237 7.72 8.48 11.58
N LEU A 238 6.50 8.48 12.10
CA LEU A 238 5.76 9.68 12.46
C LEU A 238 5.71 9.80 13.99
N ARG A 239 5.97 10.99 14.52
CA ARG A 239 5.89 11.23 15.96
C ARG A 239 4.43 11.50 16.34
N VAL A 240 3.76 10.51 16.91
CA VAL A 240 2.45 10.67 17.55
C VAL A 240 2.61 10.85 19.05
N ALA A 241 1.67 11.55 19.69
CA ALA A 241 1.66 11.66 21.14
C ALA A 241 1.45 10.26 21.78
N PRO A 242 2.18 9.88 22.83
CA PRO A 242 1.94 8.62 23.51
C PRO A 242 0.53 8.60 24.12
N PHE A 243 -0.07 7.42 24.20
CA PHE A 243 -1.30 7.23 24.99
C PHE A 243 -1.08 7.74 26.42
N PRO A 244 -2.07 8.40 27.01
CA PRO A 244 -1.98 8.75 28.42
C PRO A 244 -1.79 7.45 29.22
N THR A 245 -0.65 7.34 29.88
CA THR A 245 -0.50 6.29 30.90
C THR A 245 -1.47 6.61 32.00
N TYR A 246 -2.56 5.86 32.12
CA TYR A 246 -3.38 5.89 33.32
C TYR A 246 -2.47 5.55 34.50
N GLY A 247 -2.18 6.54 35.32
CA GLY A 247 -1.42 6.37 36.55
C GLY A 247 -2.06 5.25 37.33
N ALA A 248 -1.23 4.31 37.80
CA ALA A 248 -1.68 3.32 38.78
C ALA A 248 -2.39 4.07 39.91
N PRO A 249 -3.55 3.60 40.39
CA PRO A 249 -4.25 4.24 41.51
C PRO A 249 -3.26 4.35 42.67
N ALA A 250 -3.06 5.57 43.16
CA ALA A 250 -2.26 5.81 44.35
C ALA A 250 -2.86 4.97 45.47
N GLY A 251 -2.15 3.92 45.88
CA GLY A 251 -2.52 3.09 47.01
C GLY A 251 -2.66 3.96 48.24
N ARG A 252 -3.83 3.88 48.84
CA ARG A 252 -4.07 4.37 50.21
C ARG A 252 -3.59 3.31 51.21
#